data_e0fc38237a778b25a1082c065172447f
#
_entry.id   e0fc38237a778b25a1082c065172447f
#
_cell.length_a   1.000
_cell.length_b   1.000
_cell.length_c   1.000
_cell.angle_alpha   90.00
_cell.angle_beta   90.00
_cell.angle_gamma   90.00
#
_symmetry.space_group_name_H-M   'P 1'
#
loop_
_entity.id
_entity.type
_entity.pdbx_description
1 polymer ?
#
loop_
_entity_poly.entity_id
_entity_poly.type
_entity_poly.pdbx_seq_one_letter_code
_entity_poly.pdbx_strand_id
1 'polypeptide(L)'
;GKRSPSGKLPVSFPKSVGQLPLFYSDRTSGRPGNDRYVSMDGQPLFPFGYGLSYTTFAFGKIHINKNSLSAGEKVTLHIPIKNIGDRDGVEVVQIYIQRQADKEGPVKTLRAFKRVEIPKGKTQEVKIELPYVAFEWFDPTTNTMRPIQGEYNILYGNSSRMKDLQSAKIQIQ
;
A
#
# COMPACT_ATOMS: atom_id res chain seq x y z
N GLY A 1 25.48 10.19 -7.51
CA GLY A 1 25.63 8.74 -7.48
C GLY A 1 26.28 8.12 -6.24
N LYS A 2 26.70 8.92 -5.21
CA LYS A 2 27.33 8.36 -4.00
C LYS A 2 26.33 7.68 -3.04
N ARG A 3 25.07 8.13 -3.02
CA ARG A 3 24.00 7.56 -2.19
C ARG A 3 22.82 7.18 -3.04
N SER A 4 22.21 6.02 -2.75
CA SER A 4 20.97 5.59 -3.40
C SER A 4 19.81 6.49 -2.94
N PRO A 5 18.97 7.01 -3.86
CA PRO A 5 17.76 7.73 -3.48
C PRO A 5 16.79 6.78 -2.79
N SER A 6 15.99 7.31 -1.86
CA SER A 6 14.97 6.56 -1.13
C SER A 6 13.68 7.34 -0.93
N GLY A 7 13.56 8.51 -1.56
CA GLY A 7 12.34 9.31 -1.53
C GLY A 7 11.19 8.61 -2.25
N LYS A 8 9.96 8.82 -1.75
CA LYS A 8 8.73 8.32 -2.37
C LYS A 8 7.81 9.50 -2.67
N LEU A 9 7.09 9.40 -3.79
CA LEU A 9 6.16 10.45 -4.21
C LEU A 9 4.96 10.52 -3.26
N PRO A 10 4.64 11.70 -2.70
CA PRO A 10 3.48 11.90 -1.83
C PRO A 10 2.19 12.13 -2.62
N VAL A 11 2.25 12.12 -3.94
CA VAL A 11 1.11 12.28 -4.85
C VAL A 11 1.28 11.37 -6.07
N SER A 12 0.19 11.09 -6.78
CA SER A 12 0.26 10.46 -8.10
C SER A 12 0.56 11.51 -9.17
N PHE A 13 1.47 11.21 -10.11
CA PHE A 13 1.76 12.06 -11.26
C PHE A 13 0.94 11.61 -12.46
N PRO A 14 0.12 12.48 -13.07
CA PRO A 14 -0.65 12.13 -14.25
C PRO A 14 0.24 12.03 -15.50
N LYS A 15 -0.24 11.33 -16.53
CA LYS A 15 0.34 11.33 -17.88
C LYS A 15 0.01 12.61 -18.64
N SER A 16 -1.14 13.22 -18.30
CA SER A 16 -1.59 14.50 -18.85
C SER A 16 -2.46 15.24 -17.85
N VAL A 17 -2.60 16.55 -18.02
CA VAL A 17 -3.45 17.41 -17.18
C VAL A 17 -4.91 16.94 -17.17
N GLY A 18 -5.39 16.37 -18.27
CA GLY A 18 -6.76 15.84 -18.37
C GLY A 18 -7.08 14.68 -17.44
N GLN A 19 -6.08 14.04 -16.82
CA GLN A 19 -6.31 12.98 -15.82
C GLN A 19 -6.65 13.50 -14.42
N LEU A 20 -6.49 14.79 -14.16
CA LEU A 20 -6.76 15.37 -12.84
C LEU A 20 -8.27 15.49 -12.56
N PRO A 21 -8.74 15.29 -11.30
CA PRO A 21 -7.98 14.85 -10.14
C PRO A 21 -7.61 13.34 -10.20
N LEU A 22 -6.45 12.98 -9.64
CA LEU A 22 -5.93 11.61 -9.69
C LEU A 22 -5.44 11.17 -8.29
N PHE A 23 -6.28 10.45 -7.57
CA PHE A 23 -5.96 9.92 -6.23
C PHE A 23 -5.71 8.41 -6.28
N TYR A 24 -4.74 7.94 -5.50
CA TYR A 24 -4.38 6.51 -5.43
C TYR A 24 -5.47 5.65 -4.78
N SER A 25 -6.35 6.27 -4.00
CA SER A 25 -7.45 5.63 -3.27
C SER A 25 -8.77 5.62 -4.05
N ASP A 26 -8.86 6.39 -5.13
CA ASP A 26 -10.11 6.51 -5.87
C ASP A 26 -10.47 5.22 -6.61
N ARG A 27 -11.78 4.98 -6.64
CA ARG A 27 -12.36 4.04 -7.56
C ARG A 27 -12.42 4.64 -8.96
N THR A 28 -12.27 3.77 -9.95
CA THR A 28 -12.60 4.16 -11.32
C THR A 28 -14.08 4.53 -11.38
N SER A 29 -14.39 5.77 -11.80
CA SER A 29 -15.76 6.21 -12.01
C SER A 29 -16.45 5.29 -13.01
N GLY A 30 -17.80 5.16 -12.89
CA GLY A 30 -18.67 4.17 -13.56
C GLY A 30 -18.68 4.09 -15.08
N ARG A 31 -17.62 4.49 -15.77
CA ARG A 31 -17.42 4.15 -17.18
C ARG A 31 -16.82 2.75 -17.28
N PRO A 32 -17.41 1.85 -18.08
CA PRO A 32 -16.87 0.51 -18.29
C PRO A 32 -15.46 0.58 -18.89
N GLY A 33 -14.55 -0.20 -18.35
CA GLY A 33 -13.15 -0.23 -18.77
C GLY A 33 -12.25 0.65 -17.90
N ASN A 34 -10.96 0.36 -17.91
CA ASN A 34 -9.94 1.16 -17.21
C ASN A 34 -9.68 2.53 -17.86
N ASP A 35 -10.39 2.81 -18.94
CA ASP A 35 -10.16 3.97 -19.79
C ASP A 35 -11.15 5.07 -19.41
N ARG A 36 -10.73 5.94 -18.49
CA ARG A 36 -11.43 7.19 -18.21
C ARG A 36 -11.43 8.13 -19.42
N TYR A 37 -10.54 7.86 -20.38
CA TYR A 37 -10.30 8.67 -21.57
C TYR A 37 -10.27 7.79 -22.80
N VAL A 38 -10.83 8.31 -23.88
CA VAL A 38 -10.88 7.60 -25.17
C VAL A 38 -9.48 7.34 -25.76
N SER A 39 -8.47 8.12 -25.33
CA SER A 39 -7.12 8.10 -25.90
C SER A 39 -6.03 7.57 -24.98
N MET A 40 -6.31 7.28 -23.70
CA MET A 40 -5.30 6.77 -22.77
C MET A 40 -5.92 5.98 -21.62
N ASP A 41 -5.12 5.08 -21.01
CA ASP A 41 -5.51 4.35 -19.82
C ASP A 41 -5.61 5.27 -18.60
N GLY A 42 -6.38 4.87 -17.59
CA GLY A 42 -6.58 5.61 -16.34
C GLY A 42 -5.41 5.53 -15.36
N GLN A 43 -4.28 4.90 -15.73
CA GLN A 43 -3.15 4.72 -14.83
C GLN A 43 -2.28 5.98 -14.78
N PRO A 44 -1.75 6.35 -13.60
CA PRO A 44 -0.80 7.45 -13.48
C PRO A 44 0.51 7.16 -14.21
N LEU A 45 1.24 8.20 -14.58
CA LEU A 45 2.63 8.07 -15.03
C LEU A 45 3.49 7.49 -13.90
N PHE A 46 3.42 8.13 -12.71
CA PHE A 46 4.00 7.63 -11.48
C PHE A 46 2.95 7.56 -10.38
N PRO A 47 2.72 6.41 -9.74
CA PRO A 47 1.73 6.28 -8.69
C PRO A 47 2.22 6.92 -7.38
N PHE A 48 1.30 7.22 -6.48
CA PHE A 48 1.61 7.56 -5.09
C PHE A 48 2.55 6.49 -4.48
N GLY A 49 3.51 6.91 -3.69
CA GLY A 49 4.46 6.01 -3.05
C GLY A 49 5.57 5.49 -3.97
N TYR A 50 5.55 5.81 -5.27
CA TYR A 50 6.61 5.42 -6.20
C TYR A 50 7.91 6.14 -5.89
N GLY A 51 9.04 5.46 -6.13
CA GLY A 51 10.37 6.04 -6.01
C GLY A 51 11.41 5.20 -6.74
N LEU A 52 12.50 5.83 -7.12
CA LEU A 52 13.65 5.18 -7.76
C LEU A 52 14.73 4.87 -6.73
N SER A 53 15.49 3.82 -6.99
CA SER A 53 16.66 3.43 -6.22
C SER A 53 17.76 2.95 -7.18
N TYR A 54 19.02 3.02 -6.75
CA TYR A 54 20.14 2.43 -7.49
C TYR A 54 20.30 0.93 -7.20
N THR A 55 19.44 0.36 -6.37
CA THR A 55 19.39 -1.07 -6.08
C THR A 55 17.96 -1.57 -6.18
N THR A 56 17.76 -2.89 -6.13
CA THR A 56 16.44 -3.53 -6.27
C THR A 56 16.13 -4.34 -5.02
N PHE A 57 14.87 -4.28 -4.59
CA PHE A 57 14.41 -5.00 -3.41
C PHE A 57 13.33 -6.02 -3.79
N ALA A 58 13.44 -7.22 -3.23
CA ALA A 58 12.44 -8.27 -3.34
C ALA A 58 11.69 -8.41 -2.02
N PHE A 59 10.37 -8.29 -2.07
CA PHE A 59 9.48 -8.50 -0.92
C PHE A 59 9.15 -9.98 -0.83
N GLY A 60 9.42 -10.59 0.33
CA GLY A 60 9.01 -11.94 0.63
C GLY A 60 7.59 -12.02 1.18
N LYS A 61 7.13 -13.24 1.43
CA LYS A 61 5.80 -13.49 1.98
C LYS A 61 5.70 -12.95 3.41
N ILE A 62 4.68 -12.14 3.65
CA ILE A 62 4.38 -11.62 4.98
C ILE A 62 3.97 -12.76 5.93
N HIS A 63 4.43 -12.66 7.17
CA HIS A 63 3.90 -13.41 8.30
C HIS A 63 3.11 -12.47 9.21
N ILE A 64 1.90 -12.89 9.57
CA ILE A 64 0.98 -12.15 10.45
C ILE A 64 0.80 -12.98 11.72
N ASN A 65 0.99 -12.36 12.89
CA ASN A 65 0.95 -13.08 14.16
C ASN A 65 -0.46 -13.55 14.57
N LYS A 66 -1.53 -13.03 13.95
CA LYS A 66 -2.91 -13.44 14.16
C LYS A 66 -3.77 -13.15 12.92
N ASN A 67 -4.79 -13.98 12.70
CA ASN A 67 -5.68 -13.86 11.53
C ASN A 67 -6.98 -13.10 11.83
N SER A 68 -7.22 -12.77 13.10
CA SER A 68 -8.36 -11.94 13.53
C SER A 68 -7.91 -10.88 14.52
N LEU A 69 -8.64 -9.77 14.58
CA LEU A 69 -8.32 -8.62 15.42
C LEU A 69 -9.60 -8.04 16.01
N SER A 70 -9.58 -7.85 17.33
CA SER A 70 -10.68 -7.26 18.11
C SER A 70 -10.30 -5.88 18.65
N ALA A 71 -11.29 -5.15 19.16
CA ALA A 71 -11.09 -3.84 19.75
C ALA A 71 -10.01 -3.85 20.85
N GLY A 72 -9.15 -2.84 20.84
CA GLY A 72 -8.03 -2.71 21.78
C GLY A 72 -6.79 -3.54 21.42
N GLU A 73 -6.86 -4.43 20.43
CA GLU A 73 -5.73 -5.24 20.00
C GLU A 73 -4.89 -4.59 18.91
N LYS A 74 -3.75 -5.21 18.63
CA LYS A 74 -2.88 -4.90 17.48
C LYS A 74 -2.45 -6.18 16.79
N VAL A 75 -2.25 -6.10 15.48
CA VAL A 75 -1.63 -7.14 14.67
C VAL A 75 -0.19 -6.74 14.33
N THR A 76 0.72 -7.71 14.37
CA THR A 76 2.12 -7.52 14.00
C THR A 76 2.40 -8.18 12.66
N LEU A 77 2.94 -7.41 11.74
CA LEU A 77 3.35 -7.81 10.41
C LEU A 77 4.85 -8.01 10.39
N HIS A 78 5.32 -9.15 9.91
CA HIS A 78 6.72 -9.48 9.67
C HIS A 78 6.93 -9.65 8.18
N ILE A 79 7.70 -8.75 7.56
CA ILE A 79 7.89 -8.71 6.11
C ILE A 79 9.38 -8.86 5.82
N PRO A 80 9.84 -10.01 5.30
CA PRO A 80 11.22 -10.16 4.88
C PRO A 80 11.44 -9.41 3.56
N ILE A 81 12.46 -8.56 3.51
CA ILE A 81 12.84 -7.81 2.32
C ILE A 81 14.31 -8.06 2.03
N LYS A 82 14.60 -8.52 0.82
CA LYS A 82 15.97 -8.79 0.37
C LYS A 82 16.42 -7.71 -0.61
N ASN A 83 17.60 -7.18 -0.40
CA ASN A 83 18.29 -6.38 -1.40
C ASN A 83 18.93 -7.33 -2.43
N ILE A 84 18.38 -7.38 -3.63
CA ILE A 84 18.83 -8.25 -4.73
C ILE A 84 19.70 -7.52 -5.76
N GLY A 85 19.95 -6.22 -5.54
CA GLY A 85 20.85 -5.44 -6.37
C GLY A 85 22.30 -5.48 -5.90
N ASP A 86 23.13 -4.62 -6.45
CA ASP A 86 24.58 -4.64 -6.29
C ASP A 86 25.11 -3.57 -5.32
N ARG A 87 24.24 -2.79 -4.68
CA ARG A 87 24.56 -1.69 -3.76
C ARG A 87 23.71 -1.73 -2.50
N ASP A 88 24.22 -1.14 -1.43
CA ASP A 88 23.41 -0.85 -0.25
C ASP A 88 22.30 0.13 -0.62
N GLY A 89 21.16 -0.02 0.01
CA GLY A 89 20.03 0.84 -0.28
C GLY A 89 19.02 0.92 0.84
N VAL A 90 18.09 1.82 0.64
CA VAL A 90 16.99 2.06 1.58
C VAL A 90 15.68 1.88 0.85
N GLU A 91 14.78 1.08 1.43
CA GLU A 91 13.42 0.94 0.93
C GLU A 91 12.42 1.53 1.92
N VAL A 92 11.28 1.99 1.42
CA VAL A 92 10.12 2.41 2.21
C VAL A 92 8.99 1.42 1.99
N VAL A 93 8.81 0.55 2.97
CA VAL A 93 7.70 -0.40 3.00
C VAL A 93 6.41 0.33 3.28
N GLN A 94 5.39 0.10 2.48
CA GLN A 94 4.09 0.75 2.58
C GLN A 94 3.01 -0.31 2.83
N ILE A 95 2.12 -0.05 3.79
CA ILE A 95 1.02 -0.93 4.16
C ILE A 95 -0.28 -0.21 3.86
N TYR A 96 -1.06 -0.81 2.99
CA TYR A 96 -2.40 -0.34 2.65
C TYR A 96 -3.44 -1.31 3.16
N ILE A 97 -4.57 -0.79 3.60
CA ILE A 97 -5.73 -1.57 3.99
C ILE A 97 -6.80 -1.43 2.90
N GLN A 98 -7.39 -2.54 2.52
CA GLN A 98 -8.48 -2.62 1.56
C GLN A 98 -9.64 -3.40 2.16
N ARG A 99 -10.85 -2.85 2.07
CA ARG A 99 -12.09 -3.52 2.42
C ARG A 99 -12.84 -3.86 1.15
N GLN A 100 -12.75 -5.12 0.69
CA GLN A 100 -13.35 -5.53 -0.59
C GLN A 100 -14.88 -5.49 -0.61
N ALA A 101 -15.51 -5.65 0.55
CA ALA A 101 -16.96 -5.58 0.69
C ALA A 101 -17.53 -4.18 0.40
N ASP A 102 -16.71 -3.14 0.63
CA ASP A 102 -17.11 -1.77 0.33
C ASP A 102 -16.96 -1.49 -1.18
N LYS A 103 -18.06 -1.16 -1.84
CA LYS A 103 -18.09 -0.86 -3.28
C LYS A 103 -18.08 0.63 -3.60
N GLU A 104 -18.28 1.49 -2.61
CA GLU A 104 -18.42 2.94 -2.78
C GLU A 104 -17.23 3.72 -2.21
N GLY A 105 -16.64 3.24 -1.13
CA GLY A 105 -15.50 3.88 -0.46
C GLY A 105 -14.16 3.70 -1.21
N PRO A 106 -13.06 4.10 -0.59
CA PRO A 106 -11.73 4.06 -1.20
C PRO A 106 -11.31 2.64 -1.57
N VAL A 107 -10.59 2.49 -2.69
CA VAL A 107 -10.06 1.17 -3.13
C VAL A 107 -9.11 0.60 -2.11
N LYS A 108 -8.28 1.45 -1.53
CA LYS A 108 -7.32 1.14 -0.45
C LYS A 108 -6.87 2.42 0.22
N THR A 109 -6.38 2.32 1.45
CA THR A 109 -5.86 3.46 2.22
C THR A 109 -4.52 3.12 2.83
N LEU A 110 -3.51 3.99 2.69
CA LEU A 110 -2.22 3.86 3.37
C LEU A 110 -2.44 4.00 4.87
N ARG A 111 -2.02 3.00 5.66
CA ARG A 111 -2.19 2.98 7.11
C ARG A 111 -0.88 2.94 7.89
N ALA A 112 0.19 2.46 7.25
CA ALA A 112 1.52 2.49 7.85
C ALA A 112 2.60 2.49 6.76
N PHE A 113 3.78 2.97 7.15
CA PHE A 113 4.98 2.81 6.35
C PHE A 113 6.20 2.72 7.25
N LYS A 114 7.27 2.11 6.74
CA LYS A 114 8.54 2.03 7.47
C LYS A 114 9.71 2.10 6.51
N ARG A 115 10.63 2.99 6.81
CA ARG A 115 11.91 3.12 6.11
C ARG A 115 12.90 2.13 6.70
N VAL A 116 13.59 1.35 5.84
CA VAL A 116 14.55 0.33 6.25
C VAL A 116 15.80 0.38 5.37
N GLU A 117 16.96 0.29 6.00
CA GLU A 117 18.25 0.18 5.33
C GLU A 117 18.59 -1.31 5.16
N ILE A 118 18.92 -1.70 3.94
CA ILE A 118 19.21 -3.11 3.62
C ILE A 118 20.53 -3.16 2.83
N PRO A 119 21.61 -3.66 3.43
CA PRO A 119 22.88 -3.83 2.75
C PRO A 119 22.75 -4.78 1.55
N LYS A 120 23.63 -4.61 0.56
CA LYS A 120 23.72 -5.47 -0.63
C LYS A 120 23.67 -6.96 -0.26
N GLY A 121 22.80 -7.70 -0.93
CA GLY A 121 22.65 -9.15 -0.78
C GLY A 121 22.02 -9.60 0.54
N LYS A 122 21.72 -8.69 1.48
CA LYS A 122 21.14 -9.04 2.78
C LYS A 122 19.62 -9.04 2.72
N THR A 123 19.03 -9.83 3.63
CA THR A 123 17.60 -9.83 3.93
C THR A 123 17.40 -9.17 5.28
N GLN A 124 16.45 -8.23 5.36
CA GLN A 124 16.03 -7.59 6.59
C GLN A 124 14.56 -7.92 6.84
N GLU A 125 14.23 -8.39 8.04
CA GLU A 125 12.84 -8.52 8.48
C GLU A 125 12.33 -7.17 8.98
N VAL A 126 11.25 -6.70 8.38
CA VAL A 126 10.59 -5.45 8.75
C VAL A 126 9.36 -5.76 9.58
N LYS A 127 9.41 -5.34 10.85
CA LYS A 127 8.27 -5.45 11.79
C LYS A 127 7.47 -4.16 11.75
N ILE A 128 6.13 -4.28 11.50
CA ILE A 128 5.16 -3.18 11.54
C ILE A 128 3.98 -3.62 12.39
N GLU A 129 3.55 -2.78 13.32
CA GLU A 129 2.38 -3.01 14.16
C GLU A 129 1.21 -2.15 13.66
N LEU A 130 0.06 -2.77 13.47
CA LEU A 130 -1.18 -2.09 13.13
C LEU A 130 -2.16 -2.24 14.30
N PRO A 131 -2.54 -1.14 14.95
CA PRO A 131 -3.58 -1.16 15.96
C PRO A 131 -4.96 -1.38 15.30
N TYR A 132 -5.95 -1.80 16.07
CA TYR A 132 -7.32 -2.00 15.60
C TYR A 132 -7.88 -0.80 14.83
N VAL A 133 -7.59 0.42 15.27
CA VAL A 133 -8.01 1.66 14.60
C VAL A 133 -7.42 1.84 13.20
N ALA A 134 -6.33 1.15 12.84
CA ALA A 134 -5.81 1.18 11.49
C ALA A 134 -6.77 0.60 10.44
N PHE A 135 -7.78 -0.16 10.88
CA PHE A 135 -8.81 -0.76 10.04
C PHE A 135 -10.10 0.06 9.99
N GLU A 136 -10.09 1.30 10.49
CA GLU A 136 -11.25 2.17 10.41
C GLU A 136 -11.63 2.48 8.95
N TRP A 137 -12.94 2.52 8.72
CA TRP A 137 -13.58 2.77 7.46
C TRP A 137 -14.81 3.64 7.69
N PHE A 138 -15.25 4.40 6.71
CA PHE A 138 -16.46 5.20 6.85
C PHE A 138 -17.68 4.28 6.97
N ASP A 139 -18.44 4.43 8.05
CA ASP A 139 -19.69 3.73 8.28
C ASP A 139 -20.86 4.69 8.02
N PRO A 140 -21.61 4.51 6.92
CA PRO A 140 -22.73 5.41 6.60
C PRO A 140 -23.89 5.30 7.58
N THR A 141 -24.00 4.21 8.35
CA THR A 141 -25.10 4.03 9.33
C THR A 141 -24.91 4.90 10.56
N THR A 142 -23.67 5.13 10.96
CA THR A 142 -23.30 5.97 12.10
C THR A 142 -22.71 7.31 11.71
N ASN A 143 -22.46 7.50 10.41
CA ASN A 143 -21.78 8.68 9.85
C ASN A 143 -20.42 8.96 10.51
N THR A 144 -19.67 7.91 10.81
CA THR A 144 -18.37 8.01 11.49
C THR A 144 -17.33 7.10 10.87
N MET A 145 -16.04 7.43 11.13
CA MET A 145 -14.92 6.53 10.86
C MET A 145 -14.76 5.56 12.01
N ARG A 146 -14.86 4.25 11.75
CA ARG A 146 -14.63 3.20 12.74
C ARG A 146 -14.23 1.88 12.06
N PRO A 147 -13.57 0.95 12.78
CA PRO A 147 -13.39 -0.40 12.28
C PRO A 147 -14.75 -1.07 12.10
N ILE A 148 -14.99 -1.60 10.91
CA ILE A 148 -16.23 -2.31 10.56
C ILE A 148 -15.90 -3.80 10.50
N GLN A 149 -16.72 -4.63 11.13
CA GLN A 149 -16.53 -6.09 11.10
C GLN A 149 -16.49 -6.62 9.66
N GLY A 150 -15.63 -7.61 9.43
CA GLY A 150 -15.50 -8.25 8.13
C GLY A 150 -14.07 -8.56 7.71
N GLU A 151 -13.93 -9.11 6.50
CA GLU A 151 -12.64 -9.43 5.92
C GLU A 151 -11.98 -8.18 5.29
N TYR A 152 -10.69 -8.00 5.58
CA TYR A 152 -9.84 -6.98 4.99
C TYR A 152 -8.60 -7.60 4.35
N ASN A 153 -8.09 -6.95 3.32
CA ASN A 153 -6.78 -7.23 2.78
C ASN A 153 -5.75 -6.24 3.35
N ILE A 154 -4.65 -6.76 3.84
CA ILE A 154 -3.42 -6.01 4.12
C ILE A 154 -2.59 -6.11 2.85
N LEU A 155 -2.43 -5.00 2.15
CA LEU A 155 -1.60 -4.90 0.95
C LEU A 155 -0.25 -4.30 1.35
N TYR A 156 0.86 -4.87 0.87
CA TYR A 156 2.20 -4.40 1.22
C TYR A 156 3.13 -4.39 0.02
N GLY A 157 3.98 -3.38 -0.05
CA GLY A 157 4.92 -3.19 -1.16
C GLY A 157 5.62 -1.84 -1.08
N ASN A 158 6.09 -1.35 -2.20
CA ASN A 158 6.89 -0.12 -2.29
C ASN A 158 6.24 1.01 -3.11
N SER A 159 5.03 0.81 -3.57
CA SER A 159 4.19 1.84 -4.22
C SER A 159 2.71 1.50 -4.10
N SER A 160 1.83 2.44 -4.46
CA SER A 160 0.37 2.19 -4.48
C SER A 160 -0.11 1.40 -5.70
N ARG A 161 0.75 1.11 -6.67
CA ARG A 161 0.37 0.35 -7.87
C ARG A 161 0.06 -1.09 -7.51
N MET A 162 -1.11 -1.60 -7.90
CA MET A 162 -1.55 -2.95 -7.50
C MET A 162 -0.56 -4.07 -7.87
N LYS A 163 0.11 -3.98 -9.01
CA LYS A 163 1.12 -4.96 -9.42
C LYS A 163 2.39 -4.97 -8.56
N ASP A 164 2.65 -3.90 -7.80
CA ASP A 164 3.79 -3.75 -6.89
C ASP A 164 3.41 -4.15 -5.46
N LEU A 165 2.17 -4.60 -5.23
CA LEU A 165 1.64 -4.97 -3.93
C LEU A 165 1.38 -6.47 -3.83
N GLN A 166 1.79 -7.06 -2.72
CA GLN A 166 1.36 -8.37 -2.28
C GLN A 166 0.24 -8.22 -1.25
N SER A 167 -0.49 -9.30 -0.95
CA SER A 167 -1.64 -9.25 -0.04
C SER A 167 -1.67 -10.38 0.97
N ALA A 168 -2.26 -10.09 2.12
CA ALA A 168 -2.66 -11.07 3.12
C ALA A 168 -4.02 -10.67 3.69
N LYS A 169 -4.78 -11.65 4.19
CA LYS A 169 -6.13 -11.44 4.72
C LYS A 169 -6.12 -11.39 6.23
N ILE A 170 -7.04 -10.60 6.79
CA ILE A 170 -7.32 -10.52 8.22
C ILE A 170 -8.81 -10.29 8.45
N GLN A 171 -9.35 -10.87 9.52
CA GLN A 171 -10.74 -10.71 9.95
C GLN A 171 -10.82 -9.67 11.07
N ILE A 172 -11.65 -8.64 10.91
CA ILE A 172 -11.98 -7.67 11.96
C ILE A 172 -13.28 -8.11 12.66
N GLN A 173 -13.22 -8.17 14.00
CA GLN A 173 -14.31 -8.63 14.87
C GLN A 173 -14.90 -7.47 15.70
#